data_6b0e978ddfa073c42f9486f37464040d
#
_entry.id   6b0e978ddfa073c42f9486f37464040d
#
_cell.length_a   1.000
_cell.length_b   1.000
_cell.length_c   1.000
_cell.angle_alpha   90.00
_cell.angle_beta   90.00
_cell.angle_gamma   90.00
#
_symmetry.space_group_name_H-M   'P 1'
#
loop_
_entity.id
_entity.type
_entity.pdbx_description
1 polymer ?
#
loop_
_entity_poly.entity_id
_entity_poly.type
_entity_poly.pdbx_seq_one_letter_code
_entity_poly.pdbx_strand_id
1 'polypeptide(L)'
;EEWFCTSDPVGARLGSGGGTTWLLEASRRKEAPDVSTEEWLGQEKRILLHAGGQSRRLPGYAPSGKILTPIPVFRWARGQRLSQNLLSLQLPLYERIMKKAPESLHTLIASGDVYIRANQPLQEIPEVDVVCYGLWVEPSLAKNHGVFVSSRKSPDTLDFMLQKPSLET
;
A
#
# COMPACT_ATOMS: atom_id res chain seq x y z
N GLU A 1 -12.59 14.83 7.47
CA GLU A 1 -11.66 14.02 8.32
C GLU A 1 -10.46 13.60 7.49
N GLU A 2 -9.25 13.75 8.05
CA GLU A 2 -8.03 13.30 7.37
C GLU A 2 -7.87 11.77 7.36
N TRP A 3 -8.61 11.05 8.22
CA TRP A 3 -8.51 9.60 8.37
C TRP A 3 -9.89 8.95 8.36
N PHE A 4 -10.01 7.90 7.56
CA PHE A 4 -11.18 7.00 7.55
C PHE A 4 -10.72 5.56 7.76
N CYS A 5 -11.40 4.83 8.64
CA CYS A 5 -11.11 3.43 8.94
C CYS A 5 -12.40 2.61 8.86
N THR A 6 -12.31 1.44 8.26
CA THR A 6 -13.37 0.44 8.26
C THR A 6 -12.79 -0.96 8.26
N SER A 7 -13.62 -1.95 8.50
CA SER A 7 -13.28 -3.38 8.42
C SER A 7 -14.22 -4.07 7.44
N ASP A 8 -13.88 -5.29 7.05
CA ASP A 8 -14.79 -6.14 6.29
C ASP A 8 -16.15 -6.26 7.01
N PRO A 9 -17.26 -6.39 6.27
CA PRO A 9 -18.58 -6.64 6.85
C PRO A 9 -18.57 -7.88 7.74
N VAL A 10 -19.39 -7.86 8.78
CA VAL A 10 -19.50 -8.98 9.72
C VAL A 10 -19.81 -10.30 8.98
N GLY A 11 -18.98 -11.30 9.21
CA GLY A 11 -19.12 -12.62 8.59
C GLY A 11 -18.56 -12.73 7.17
N ALA A 12 -18.06 -11.66 6.57
CA ALA A 12 -17.43 -11.66 5.24
C ALA A 12 -15.92 -11.49 5.33
N ARG A 13 -15.20 -12.09 4.38
CA ARG A 13 -13.77 -11.85 4.14
C ARG A 13 -13.61 -11.44 2.68
N LEU A 14 -13.46 -10.16 2.44
CA LEU A 14 -13.45 -9.60 1.09
C LEU A 14 -12.09 -9.79 0.39
N GLY A 15 -11.03 -10.03 1.15
CA GLY A 15 -9.68 -10.04 0.63
C GLY A 15 -9.19 -8.63 0.26
N SER A 16 -7.98 -8.52 -0.31
CA SER A 16 -7.38 -7.20 -0.57
C SER A 16 -8.15 -6.40 -1.63
N GLY A 17 -8.58 -7.03 -2.72
CA GLY A 17 -9.35 -6.34 -3.78
C GLY A 17 -10.72 -5.90 -3.30
N GLY A 18 -11.51 -6.83 -2.74
CA GLY A 18 -12.83 -6.52 -2.21
C GLY A 18 -12.79 -5.55 -1.04
N GLY A 19 -11.78 -5.67 -0.16
CA GLY A 19 -11.56 -4.72 0.93
C GLY A 19 -11.21 -3.31 0.44
N THR A 20 -10.47 -3.19 -0.65
CA THR A 20 -10.19 -1.90 -1.30
C THR A 20 -11.48 -1.23 -1.76
N THR A 21 -12.29 -1.94 -2.54
CA THR A 21 -13.55 -1.38 -3.06
C THR A 21 -14.54 -1.07 -1.94
N TRP A 22 -14.63 -1.94 -0.95
CA TRP A 22 -15.45 -1.71 0.24
C TRP A 22 -15.05 -0.46 1.02
N LEU A 23 -13.74 -0.28 1.28
CA LEU A 23 -13.22 0.89 1.99
C LEU A 23 -13.49 2.19 1.24
N LEU A 24 -13.22 2.22 -0.07
CA LEU A 24 -13.46 3.40 -0.91
C LEU A 24 -14.94 3.76 -0.94
N GLU A 25 -15.81 2.79 -1.15
CA GLU A 25 -17.25 3.02 -1.19
C GLU A 25 -17.80 3.46 0.18
N ALA A 26 -17.32 2.87 1.28
CA ALA A 26 -17.73 3.28 2.62
C ALA A 26 -17.29 4.72 2.95
N SER A 27 -16.08 5.12 2.51
CA SER A 27 -15.59 6.49 2.65
C SER A 27 -16.43 7.47 1.83
N ARG A 28 -16.66 7.15 0.55
CA ARG A 28 -17.49 7.97 -0.33
C ARG A 28 -18.88 8.20 0.24
N ARG A 29 -19.55 7.14 0.70
CA ARG A 29 -20.91 7.26 1.29
C ARG A 29 -20.95 8.16 2.51
N LYS A 30 -19.87 8.17 3.29
CA LYS A 30 -19.76 9.04 4.47
C LYS A 30 -19.47 10.48 4.09
N GLU A 31 -18.58 10.72 3.12
CA GLU A 31 -18.06 12.05 2.77
C GLU A 31 -18.94 12.76 1.74
N ALA A 32 -19.39 12.03 0.72
CA ALA A 32 -20.08 12.57 -0.44
C ALA A 32 -21.14 11.58 -0.98
N PRO A 33 -22.23 11.30 -0.23
CA PRO A 33 -23.21 10.28 -0.57
C PRO A 33 -23.87 10.48 -1.95
N ASP A 34 -24.02 11.73 -2.39
CA ASP A 34 -24.72 12.11 -3.61
C ASP A 34 -23.78 12.22 -4.83
N VAL A 35 -22.47 12.02 -4.64
CA VAL A 35 -21.47 12.11 -5.72
C VAL A 35 -21.17 10.72 -6.25
N SER A 36 -21.01 10.58 -7.57
CA SER A 36 -20.64 9.30 -8.18
C SER A 36 -19.25 8.84 -7.71
N THR A 37 -18.99 7.52 -7.74
CA THR A 37 -17.70 6.98 -7.34
C THR A 37 -16.56 7.53 -8.21
N GLU A 38 -16.78 7.64 -9.50
CA GLU A 38 -15.80 8.14 -10.45
C GLU A 38 -15.44 9.61 -10.16
N GLU A 39 -16.45 10.46 -10.01
CA GLU A 39 -16.25 11.87 -9.67
C GLU A 39 -15.56 12.05 -8.32
N TRP A 40 -16.01 11.32 -7.29
CA TRP A 40 -15.43 11.38 -5.96
C TRP A 40 -13.95 10.92 -5.95
N LEU A 41 -13.61 9.86 -6.70
CA LEU A 41 -12.22 9.39 -6.82
C LEU A 41 -11.32 10.45 -7.47
N GLY A 42 -11.84 11.21 -8.43
CA GLY A 42 -11.11 12.27 -9.13
C GLY A 42 -10.92 13.57 -8.35
N GLN A 43 -11.64 13.79 -7.24
CA GLN A 43 -11.59 15.06 -6.49
C GLN A 43 -10.31 15.25 -5.68
N GLU A 44 -9.76 14.17 -5.10
CA GLU A 44 -8.64 14.24 -4.18
C GLU A 44 -7.68 13.06 -4.31
N LYS A 45 -6.42 13.30 -3.92
CA LYS A 45 -5.41 12.24 -3.81
C LYS A 45 -5.53 11.50 -2.48
N ARG A 46 -5.57 10.17 -2.51
CA ARG A 46 -5.81 9.29 -1.35
C ARG A 46 -4.70 8.27 -1.17
N ILE A 47 -4.40 7.96 0.08
CA ILE A 47 -3.50 6.86 0.46
C ILE A 47 -4.34 5.81 1.18
N LEU A 48 -4.46 4.63 0.58
CA LEU A 48 -5.18 3.49 1.12
C LEU A 48 -4.19 2.48 1.70
N LEU A 49 -4.35 2.14 2.98
CA LEU A 49 -3.47 1.25 3.70
C LEU A 49 -4.22 -0.01 4.14
N HIS A 50 -3.77 -1.18 3.67
CA HIS A 50 -4.28 -2.46 4.13
C HIS A 50 -3.65 -2.82 5.47
N ALA A 51 -4.29 -2.43 6.56
CA ALA A 51 -3.80 -2.65 7.93
C ALA A 51 -4.24 -3.99 8.55
N GLY A 52 -5.23 -4.65 7.95
CA GLY A 52 -5.81 -5.90 8.43
C GLY A 52 -4.95 -7.13 8.20
N GLY A 53 -5.43 -8.27 8.71
CA GLY A 53 -4.83 -9.58 8.56
C GLY A 53 -4.77 -10.37 9.87
N GLN A 54 -4.56 -11.68 9.78
CA GLN A 54 -4.60 -12.57 10.95
C GLN A 54 -3.40 -12.44 11.89
N SER A 55 -2.36 -11.69 11.48
CA SER A 55 -1.13 -11.45 12.28
C SER A 55 -0.54 -12.72 12.90
N ARG A 56 -0.61 -13.85 12.20
CA ARG A 56 -0.23 -15.18 12.72
C ARG A 56 1.20 -15.26 13.25
N ARG A 57 2.11 -14.45 12.68
CA ARG A 57 3.53 -14.40 13.06
C ARG A 57 3.80 -13.49 14.26
N LEU A 58 2.88 -12.56 14.54
CA LEU A 58 2.97 -11.58 15.62
C LEU A 58 1.60 -11.43 16.29
N PRO A 59 1.10 -12.47 16.99
CA PRO A 59 -0.25 -12.48 17.54
C PRO A 59 -0.50 -11.38 18.57
N GLY A 60 0.52 -10.95 19.29
CA GLY A 60 0.42 -9.84 20.25
C GLY A 60 0.04 -8.50 19.65
N TYR A 61 0.25 -8.31 18.34
CA TYR A 61 -0.11 -7.08 17.62
C TYR A 61 -1.38 -7.23 16.75
N ALA A 62 -2.03 -8.39 16.81
CA ALA A 62 -3.27 -8.63 16.04
C ALA A 62 -4.38 -7.61 16.37
N PRO A 63 -4.63 -7.26 17.64
CA PRO A 63 -5.69 -6.30 17.99
C PRO A 63 -5.44 -4.87 17.51
N SER A 64 -4.18 -4.42 17.49
CA SER A 64 -3.80 -3.07 17.07
C SER A 64 -3.52 -2.94 15.57
N GLY A 65 -3.45 -4.09 14.86
CA GLY A 65 -3.03 -4.15 13.46
C GLY A 65 -1.53 -4.01 13.29
N LYS A 66 -0.99 -4.57 12.21
CA LYS A 66 0.45 -4.59 11.90
C LYS A 66 1.04 -3.20 11.67
N ILE A 67 0.23 -2.30 11.17
CA ILE A 67 0.61 -0.91 10.85
C ILE A 67 1.06 -0.13 12.08
N LEU A 68 0.55 -0.48 13.27
CA LEU A 68 0.93 0.15 14.53
C LEU A 68 2.05 -0.60 15.28
N THR A 69 2.66 -1.61 14.66
CA THR A 69 3.81 -2.32 15.23
C THR A 69 4.93 -1.34 15.58
N PRO A 70 5.39 -1.29 16.85
CA PRO A 70 6.50 -0.43 17.25
C PRO A 70 7.79 -0.81 16.51
N ILE A 71 8.44 0.17 15.91
CA ILE A 71 9.72 -0.01 15.23
C ILE A 71 10.75 0.88 15.92
N PRO A 72 11.62 0.33 16.76
CA PRO A 72 12.65 1.10 17.44
C PRO A 72 13.75 1.49 16.43
N VAL A 73 13.67 2.70 15.91
CA VAL A 73 14.71 3.26 15.04
C VAL A 73 15.44 4.36 15.80
N PHE A 74 16.72 4.16 16.03
CA PHE A 74 17.56 5.17 16.63
C PHE A 74 17.92 6.24 15.59
N ARG A 75 17.64 7.49 15.91
CA ARG A 75 18.02 8.66 15.09
C ARG A 75 18.93 9.55 15.91
N TRP A 76 20.24 9.44 15.68
CA TRP A 76 21.27 10.21 16.39
C TRP A 76 20.97 11.71 16.50
N ALA A 77 20.51 12.31 15.40
CA ALA A 77 20.20 13.74 15.34
C ALA A 77 18.92 14.15 16.06
N ARG A 78 17.99 13.22 16.34
CA ARG A 78 16.64 13.53 16.88
C ARG A 78 16.28 12.72 18.13
N GLY A 79 17.17 11.86 18.58
CA GLY A 79 16.90 10.90 19.65
C GLY A 79 15.98 9.76 19.21
N GLN A 80 15.82 8.79 20.11
CA GLN A 80 14.91 7.68 19.92
C GLN A 80 13.48 8.08 20.29
N ARG A 81 12.53 7.80 19.41
CA ARG A 81 11.11 7.99 19.70
C ARG A 81 10.48 6.66 20.09
N LEU A 82 10.02 6.54 21.31
CA LEU A 82 9.35 5.34 21.82
C LEU A 82 7.97 5.11 21.15
N SER A 83 7.35 6.16 20.69
CA SER A 83 6.05 6.12 20.01
C SER A 83 6.13 5.84 18.50
N GLN A 84 7.34 5.59 17.96
CA GLN A 84 7.50 5.35 16.54
C GLN A 84 6.98 3.96 16.17
N ASN A 85 6.10 3.90 15.20
CA ASN A 85 5.53 2.67 14.66
C ASN A 85 5.72 2.60 13.15
N LEU A 86 5.29 1.48 12.54
CA LEU A 86 5.46 1.26 11.13
C LEU A 86 4.74 2.32 10.28
N LEU A 87 3.53 2.73 10.66
CA LEU A 87 2.78 3.79 9.97
C LEU A 87 3.57 5.11 9.94
N SER A 88 4.07 5.55 11.09
CA SER A 88 4.81 6.81 11.18
C SER A 88 6.12 6.81 10.39
N LEU A 89 6.66 5.63 10.08
CA LEU A 89 7.84 5.47 9.23
C LEU A 89 7.51 5.48 7.74
N GLN A 90 6.36 4.89 7.35
CA GLN A 90 5.96 4.73 5.95
C GLN A 90 5.24 5.94 5.38
N LEU A 91 4.36 6.55 6.17
CA LEU A 91 3.49 7.62 5.70
C LEU A 91 4.24 8.76 4.98
N PRO A 92 5.37 9.28 5.50
CA PRO A 92 6.11 10.33 4.80
C PRO A 92 6.65 9.94 3.42
N LEU A 93 6.87 8.66 3.17
CA LEU A 93 7.24 8.16 1.83
C LEU A 93 6.03 8.19 0.90
N TYR A 94 4.90 7.68 1.36
CA TYR A 94 3.66 7.63 0.58
C TYR A 94 3.14 9.04 0.23
N GLU A 95 3.20 9.97 1.17
CA GLU A 95 2.88 11.39 0.92
C GLU A 95 3.79 12.00 -0.15
N ARG A 96 5.10 11.71 -0.11
CA ARG A 96 6.03 12.18 -1.13
C ARG A 96 5.75 11.58 -2.50
N ILE A 97 5.38 10.30 -2.56
CA ILE A 97 4.98 9.63 -3.81
C ILE A 97 3.73 10.33 -4.36
N MET A 98 2.68 10.50 -3.56
CA MET A 98 1.45 11.13 -4.01
C MET A 98 1.62 12.60 -4.40
N LYS A 99 2.50 13.32 -3.71
CA LYS A 99 2.84 14.72 -4.07
C LYS A 99 3.56 14.82 -5.41
N LYS A 100 4.34 13.80 -5.80
CA LYS A 100 5.04 13.74 -7.09
C LYS A 100 4.22 13.07 -8.20
N ALA A 101 3.18 12.34 -7.84
CA ALA A 101 2.34 11.64 -8.79
C ALA A 101 1.63 12.63 -9.72
N PRO A 102 1.48 12.29 -11.02
CA PRO A 102 0.63 13.04 -11.95
C PRO A 102 -0.78 13.27 -11.38
N GLU A 103 -1.46 14.29 -11.87
CA GLU A 103 -2.83 14.60 -11.43
C GLU A 103 -3.83 13.49 -11.78
N SER A 104 -3.54 12.68 -12.79
CA SER A 104 -4.33 11.50 -13.17
C SER A 104 -4.25 10.33 -12.16
N LEU A 105 -3.21 10.29 -11.31
CA LEU A 105 -3.02 9.24 -10.30
C LEU A 105 -3.53 9.69 -8.92
N HIS A 106 -4.78 9.36 -8.63
CA HIS A 106 -5.48 9.80 -7.43
C HIS A 106 -5.33 8.87 -6.22
N THR A 107 -5.01 7.59 -6.42
CA THR A 107 -5.03 6.60 -5.32
C THR A 107 -3.73 5.83 -5.23
N LEU A 108 -3.08 5.87 -4.06
CA LEU A 108 -1.98 4.99 -3.71
C LEU A 108 -2.50 3.88 -2.80
N ILE A 109 -2.24 2.63 -3.16
CA ILE A 109 -2.60 1.45 -2.37
C ILE A 109 -1.31 0.82 -1.84
N ALA A 110 -1.22 0.63 -0.53
CA ALA A 110 -0.06 0.04 0.10
C ALA A 110 -0.44 -1.00 1.16
N SER A 111 0.45 -1.98 1.36
CA SER A 111 0.32 -2.93 2.45
C SER A 111 0.79 -2.29 3.76
N GLY A 112 0.02 -2.46 4.83
CA GLY A 112 0.33 -1.90 6.14
C GLY A 112 1.48 -2.61 6.88
N ASP A 113 1.93 -3.78 6.40
CA ASP A 113 2.99 -4.56 7.03
C ASP A 113 4.33 -4.53 6.25
N VAL A 114 4.50 -3.56 5.38
CA VAL A 114 5.72 -3.37 4.59
C VAL A 114 6.52 -2.19 5.12
N TYR A 115 7.83 -2.34 5.24
CA TYR A 115 8.75 -1.24 5.45
C TYR A 115 9.62 -1.03 4.22
N ILE A 116 9.39 0.08 3.53
CA ILE A 116 10.14 0.45 2.34
C ILE A 116 11.21 1.48 2.73
N ARG A 117 12.46 1.16 2.46
CA ARG A 117 13.57 2.08 2.63
C ARG A 117 14.12 2.46 1.26
N ALA A 118 13.91 3.70 0.87
CA ALA A 118 14.46 4.28 -0.35
C ALA A 118 15.71 5.09 -0.02
N ASN A 119 16.86 4.71 -0.57
CA ASN A 119 18.12 5.44 -0.43
C ASN A 119 18.34 6.42 -1.58
N GLN A 120 17.60 6.27 -2.67
CA GLN A 120 17.66 7.13 -3.84
C GLN A 120 16.49 8.12 -3.83
N PRO A 121 16.64 9.29 -4.47
CA PRO A 121 15.51 10.17 -4.73
C PRO A 121 14.42 9.43 -5.52
N LEU A 122 13.17 9.75 -5.24
CA LEU A 122 12.06 9.26 -6.04
C LEU A 122 12.22 9.74 -7.48
N GLN A 123 12.20 8.79 -8.40
CA GLN A 123 12.18 9.08 -9.83
C GLN A 123 10.88 9.77 -10.22
N GLU A 124 10.82 10.31 -11.42
CA GLU A 124 9.59 10.81 -12.01
C GLU A 124 8.59 9.65 -12.18
N ILE A 125 7.36 9.91 -11.81
CA ILE A 125 6.28 8.93 -11.93
C ILE A 125 5.62 9.15 -13.29
N PRO A 126 5.59 8.13 -14.16
CA PRO A 126 5.01 8.27 -15.50
C PRO A 126 3.51 8.51 -15.44
N GLU A 127 2.97 9.21 -16.42
CA GLU A 127 1.53 9.41 -16.59
C GLU A 127 0.93 8.19 -17.31
N VAL A 128 0.45 7.24 -16.52
CA VAL A 128 -0.15 5.98 -16.96
C VAL A 128 -1.29 5.63 -16.01
N ASP A 129 -2.16 4.69 -16.40
CA ASP A 129 -3.32 4.30 -15.59
C ASP A 129 -2.94 3.64 -14.26
N VAL A 130 -1.87 2.85 -14.24
CA VAL A 130 -1.40 2.12 -13.04
C VAL A 130 0.12 2.10 -12.99
N VAL A 131 0.67 2.47 -11.83
CA VAL A 131 2.10 2.35 -11.52
C VAL A 131 2.29 1.31 -10.42
N CYS A 132 3.10 0.30 -10.67
CA CYS A 132 3.45 -0.72 -9.70
C CYS A 132 4.90 -0.58 -9.24
N TYR A 133 5.14 -0.51 -7.94
CA TYR A 133 6.49 -0.55 -7.38
C TYR A 133 6.91 -1.99 -7.08
N GLY A 134 7.97 -2.44 -7.70
CA GLY A 134 8.56 -3.75 -7.50
C GLY A 134 10.00 -3.70 -7.01
N LEU A 135 10.49 -4.83 -6.52
CA LEU A 135 11.89 -5.04 -6.16
C LEU A 135 12.46 -6.19 -6.99
N TRP A 136 13.66 -6.00 -7.48
CA TRP A 136 14.44 -7.09 -8.07
C TRP A 136 15.00 -7.94 -6.94
N VAL A 137 14.61 -9.21 -6.91
CA VAL A 137 15.05 -10.18 -5.92
C VAL A 137 15.33 -11.54 -6.57
N GLU A 138 16.10 -12.35 -5.89
CA GLU A 138 16.36 -13.74 -6.32
C GLU A 138 15.04 -14.54 -6.43
N PRO A 139 14.87 -15.40 -7.44
CA PRO A 139 13.67 -16.20 -7.65
C PRO A 139 13.26 -17.02 -6.42
N SER A 140 14.24 -17.51 -5.66
CA SER A 140 14.02 -18.26 -4.41
C SER A 140 13.29 -17.47 -3.34
N LEU A 141 13.40 -16.15 -3.34
CA LEU A 141 12.66 -15.23 -2.45
C LEU A 141 11.33 -14.85 -3.09
N ALA A 142 11.32 -14.58 -4.40
CA ALA A 142 10.13 -14.15 -5.14
C ALA A 142 8.97 -15.14 -5.06
N LYS A 143 9.24 -16.46 -5.04
CA LYS A 143 8.21 -17.51 -4.97
C LYS A 143 7.16 -17.37 -3.85
N ASN A 144 7.45 -16.59 -2.83
CA ASN A 144 6.53 -16.37 -1.70
C ASN A 144 5.67 -15.11 -1.84
N HIS A 145 5.86 -14.34 -2.93
CA HIS A 145 5.26 -13.03 -3.14
C HIS A 145 4.51 -12.97 -4.47
N GLY A 146 3.86 -11.84 -4.73
CA GLY A 146 3.43 -11.48 -6.06
C GLY A 146 4.65 -11.13 -6.91
N VAL A 147 4.69 -11.63 -8.14
CA VAL A 147 5.80 -11.41 -9.07
C VAL A 147 5.27 -10.68 -10.31
N PHE A 148 5.83 -9.54 -10.60
CA PHE A 148 5.57 -8.81 -11.83
C PHE A 148 6.39 -9.44 -12.97
N VAL A 149 5.75 -9.67 -14.09
CA VAL A 149 6.38 -10.21 -15.29
C VAL A 149 6.29 -9.16 -16.39
N SER A 150 7.42 -8.88 -16.99
CA SER A 150 7.55 -7.97 -18.13
C SER A 150 8.41 -8.59 -19.22
N SER A 151 8.23 -8.13 -20.46
CA SER A 151 9.07 -8.60 -21.55
C SER A 151 10.47 -7.99 -21.45
N ARG A 152 11.48 -8.72 -21.94
CA ARG A 152 12.86 -8.18 -22.02
C ARG A 152 12.99 -6.95 -22.93
N LYS A 153 12.06 -6.77 -23.86
CA LYS A 153 12.02 -5.64 -24.79
C LYS A 153 11.41 -4.37 -24.15
N SER A 154 10.55 -4.57 -23.16
CA SER A 154 9.84 -3.50 -22.44
C SER A 154 9.79 -3.79 -20.94
N PRO A 155 10.94 -3.75 -20.25
CA PRO A 155 11.06 -4.18 -18.86
C PRO A 155 10.25 -3.30 -17.89
N ASP A 156 9.94 -2.08 -18.27
CA ASP A 156 9.20 -1.12 -17.45
C ASP A 156 7.68 -1.21 -17.66
N THR A 157 7.22 -2.11 -18.53
CA THR A 157 5.79 -2.33 -18.79
C THR A 157 5.37 -3.68 -18.24
N LEU A 158 4.37 -3.69 -17.37
CA LEU A 158 3.83 -4.90 -16.80
C LEU A 158 3.00 -5.67 -17.85
N ASP A 159 3.39 -6.93 -18.13
CA ASP A 159 2.61 -7.82 -18.97
C ASP A 159 1.53 -8.55 -18.14
N PHE A 160 1.94 -9.15 -17.02
CA PHE A 160 1.05 -9.85 -16.10
C PHE A 160 1.68 -10.05 -14.72
N MET A 161 0.89 -10.51 -13.77
CA MET A 161 1.34 -10.80 -12.41
C MET A 161 1.09 -12.26 -12.06
N LEU A 162 2.08 -12.90 -11.44
CA LEU A 162 1.98 -14.24 -10.87
C LEU A 162 1.89 -14.13 -9.35
N GLN A 163 1.01 -14.92 -8.75
CA GLN A 163 0.89 -15.01 -7.31
C GLN A 163 1.55 -16.28 -6.79
N LYS A 164 2.65 -16.11 -6.05
CA LYS A 164 3.44 -17.19 -5.46
C LYS A 164 3.80 -18.28 -6.49
N PRO A 165 4.47 -17.92 -7.58
CA PRO A 165 4.82 -18.88 -8.62
C PRO A 165 5.79 -19.95 -8.09
N SER A 166 5.78 -21.12 -8.71
CA SER A 166 6.84 -22.11 -8.52
C SER A 166 8.13 -21.64 -9.19
N LEU A 167 9.27 -22.24 -8.84
CA LEU A 167 10.54 -21.93 -9.52
C LEU A 167 10.62 -22.50 -10.96
N GLU A 168 9.67 -23.34 -11.31
CA GLU A 168 9.56 -23.97 -12.64
C GLU A 168 8.64 -23.17 -13.58
N THR A 169 7.94 -22.17 -13.04
CA THR A 169 7.06 -21.27 -13.80
C THR A 169 7.84 -20.10 -14.35
#